data_14c08cf43948521ce7930503c0d991a9
#
_entry.id   14c08cf43948521ce7930503c0d991a9
#
_cell.length_a   1.000
_cell.length_b   1.000
_cell.length_c   1.000
_cell.angle_alpha   90.00
_cell.angle_beta   90.00
_cell.angle_gamma   90.00
#
_symmetry.space_group_name_H-M   'P 1'
#
loop_
_entity.id
_entity.type
_entity.pdbx_description
1 polymer ?
#
loop_
_entity_poly.entity_id
_entity_poly.type
_entity_poly.pdbx_seq_one_letter_code
_entity_poly.pdbx_strand_id
1 'polypeptide(L)'
;MTHPRSGFDPAASSLAGDVAPEVMAELLSVRSSIDNIDATLVYLLAERFKATQRVGHLKAEHDLPAGDPQREAAQIARLRLLAEEAQLDPGFAEKFLNFIISEVIRHHQAISENRRPGADAAPPSVPPAAPTGEQSSRG
;
A
#
# COMPACT_ATOMS: atom_id res chain seq x y z
N MET A 1 -7.03 -19.42 -12.78
CA MET A 1 -7.70 -19.52 -11.48
C MET A 1 -8.22 -18.16 -11.07
N THR A 2 -9.50 -17.98 -11.14
CA THR A 2 -10.17 -16.80 -10.61
C THR A 2 -10.23 -16.94 -9.10
N HIS A 3 -9.41 -16.19 -8.38
CA HIS A 3 -9.65 -16.00 -6.97
C HIS A 3 -11.03 -15.39 -6.80
N PRO A 4 -11.88 -15.93 -5.93
CA PRO A 4 -13.13 -15.27 -5.62
C PRO A 4 -12.77 -13.90 -5.04
N ARG A 5 -13.07 -12.86 -5.79
CA ARG A 5 -13.07 -11.49 -5.29
C ARG A 5 -14.25 -11.38 -4.34
N SER A 6 -14.06 -11.95 -3.15
CA SER A 6 -15.08 -12.03 -2.14
C SER A 6 -15.48 -10.63 -1.70
N GLY A 7 -16.70 -10.26 -1.93
CA GLY A 7 -17.38 -9.20 -1.23
C GLY A 7 -17.45 -7.83 -1.88
N PHE A 8 -16.84 -7.58 -3.04
CA PHE A 8 -17.02 -6.31 -3.74
C PHE A 8 -18.28 -6.33 -4.62
N ASP A 9 -19.24 -5.50 -4.27
CA ASP A 9 -20.43 -5.24 -5.05
C ASP A 9 -20.32 -3.86 -5.73
N PRO A 10 -20.15 -3.80 -7.06
CA PRO A 10 -20.04 -2.53 -7.78
C PRO A 10 -21.33 -1.70 -7.76
N ALA A 11 -22.46 -2.31 -7.46
CA ALA A 11 -23.75 -1.63 -7.35
C ALA A 11 -24.09 -1.19 -5.93
N ALA A 12 -23.25 -1.51 -4.93
CA ALA A 12 -23.48 -1.13 -3.55
C ALA A 12 -23.63 0.38 -3.40
N SER A 13 -24.73 0.81 -2.81
CA SER A 13 -25.03 2.23 -2.58
C SER A 13 -26.03 2.40 -1.47
N SER A 14 -25.79 3.34 -0.57
CA SER A 14 -26.79 3.80 0.41
C SER A 14 -27.89 4.67 -0.19
N LEU A 15 -27.74 5.06 -1.46
CA LEU A 15 -28.67 5.92 -2.19
C LEU A 15 -29.75 5.13 -2.95
N ALA A 16 -29.70 3.80 -2.93
CA ALA A 16 -30.68 2.96 -3.61
C ALA A 16 -32.10 3.22 -3.07
N GLY A 17 -33.00 3.65 -3.94
CA GLY A 17 -34.37 4.00 -3.59
C GLY A 17 -34.64 5.49 -3.36
N ASP A 18 -33.59 6.29 -3.11
CA ASP A 18 -33.71 7.73 -2.88
C ASP A 18 -33.45 8.58 -4.13
N VAL A 19 -33.01 7.95 -5.21
CA VAL A 19 -32.56 8.62 -6.44
C VAL A 19 -33.33 8.06 -7.63
N ALA A 20 -33.65 8.92 -8.61
CA ALA A 20 -34.29 8.51 -9.84
C ALA A 20 -33.48 7.43 -10.57
N PRO A 21 -34.10 6.42 -11.19
CA PRO A 21 -33.39 5.31 -11.85
C PRO A 21 -32.36 5.76 -12.88
N GLU A 22 -32.62 6.81 -13.63
CA GLU A 22 -31.73 7.35 -14.66
C GLU A 22 -30.46 7.96 -14.02
N VAL A 23 -30.64 8.68 -12.91
CA VAL A 23 -29.53 9.26 -12.14
C VAL A 23 -28.69 8.17 -11.49
N MET A 24 -29.33 7.13 -10.96
CA MET A 24 -28.63 5.98 -10.40
C MET A 24 -27.78 5.26 -11.45
N ALA A 25 -28.33 5.04 -12.64
CA ALA A 25 -27.61 4.40 -13.76
C ALA A 25 -26.38 5.20 -14.16
N GLU A 26 -26.48 6.51 -14.27
CA GLU A 26 -25.36 7.39 -14.58
C GLU A 26 -24.30 7.35 -13.47
N LEU A 27 -24.73 7.44 -12.21
CA LEU A 27 -23.85 7.35 -11.05
C LEU A 27 -23.07 6.04 -11.02
N LEU A 28 -23.71 4.90 -11.25
CA LEU A 28 -23.06 3.59 -11.30
C LEU A 28 -22.08 3.49 -12.47
N SER A 29 -22.39 4.09 -13.61
CA SER A 29 -21.49 4.14 -14.77
C SER A 29 -20.20 4.90 -14.46
N VAL A 30 -20.32 6.07 -13.84
CA VAL A 30 -19.14 6.86 -13.42
C VAL A 30 -18.33 6.13 -12.35
N ARG A 31 -19.01 5.54 -11.37
CA ARG A 31 -18.34 4.75 -10.31
C ARG A 31 -17.60 3.54 -10.88
N SER A 32 -18.14 2.89 -11.91
CA SER A 32 -17.45 1.80 -12.59
C SER A 32 -16.11 2.25 -13.19
N SER A 33 -16.09 3.44 -13.79
CA SER A 33 -14.83 4.04 -14.29
C SER A 33 -13.85 4.30 -13.15
N ILE A 34 -14.33 4.83 -12.03
CA ILE A 34 -13.50 5.06 -10.83
C ILE A 34 -12.93 3.74 -10.31
N ASP A 35 -13.76 2.70 -10.20
CA ASP A 35 -13.32 1.38 -9.73
C ASP A 35 -12.20 0.79 -10.60
N ASN A 36 -12.28 0.96 -11.91
CA ASN A 36 -11.25 0.53 -12.84
C ASN A 36 -9.95 1.34 -12.69
N ILE A 37 -10.06 2.64 -12.46
CA ILE A 37 -8.90 3.51 -12.19
C ILE A 37 -8.26 3.10 -10.86
N ASP A 38 -9.04 2.88 -9.82
CA ASP A 38 -8.54 2.44 -8.51
C ASP A 38 -7.77 1.12 -8.62
N ALA A 39 -8.29 0.16 -9.37
CA ALA A 39 -7.60 -1.09 -9.62
C ALA A 39 -6.23 -0.86 -10.28
N THR A 40 -6.18 0.01 -11.28
CA THR A 40 -4.94 0.38 -11.98
C THR A 40 -3.95 1.05 -11.02
N LEU A 41 -4.42 1.96 -10.17
CA LEU A 41 -3.60 2.62 -9.15
C LEU A 41 -2.97 1.60 -8.18
N VAL A 42 -3.72 0.64 -7.71
CA VAL A 42 -3.21 -0.40 -6.81
C VAL A 42 -2.10 -1.22 -7.47
N TYR A 43 -2.29 -1.63 -8.71
CA TYR A 43 -1.24 -2.35 -9.46
C TYR A 43 0.01 -1.50 -9.68
N LEU A 44 -0.15 -0.21 -10.00
CA LEU A 44 0.99 0.71 -10.17
C LEU A 44 1.72 0.94 -8.85
N LEU A 45 1.00 1.10 -7.75
CA LEU A 45 1.60 1.22 -6.42
C LEU A 45 2.38 -0.04 -6.05
N ALA A 46 1.84 -1.22 -6.34
CA ALA A 46 2.53 -2.49 -6.10
C ALA A 46 3.86 -2.57 -6.87
N GLU A 47 3.88 -2.19 -8.14
CA GLU A 47 5.11 -2.14 -8.94
C GLU A 47 6.10 -1.10 -8.41
N ARG A 48 5.61 0.06 -8.01
CA ARG A 48 6.45 1.09 -7.40
C ARG A 48 7.09 0.60 -6.10
N PHE A 49 6.34 -0.08 -5.24
CA PHE A 49 6.87 -0.68 -4.01
C PHE A 49 7.95 -1.72 -4.27
N LYS A 50 7.76 -2.59 -5.25
CA LYS A 50 8.80 -3.58 -5.65
C LYS A 50 10.10 -2.89 -6.06
N ALA A 51 10.01 -1.80 -6.83
CA ALA A 51 11.18 -1.02 -7.23
C ALA A 51 11.86 -0.36 -6.01
N THR A 52 11.10 0.21 -5.09
CA THR A 52 11.66 0.83 -3.88
C THR A 52 12.25 -0.19 -2.91
N GLN A 53 11.73 -1.41 -2.84
CA GLN A 53 12.35 -2.48 -2.07
C GLN A 53 13.74 -2.84 -2.59
N ARG A 54 13.92 -2.87 -3.91
CA ARG A 54 15.24 -3.06 -4.53
C ARG A 54 16.22 -1.95 -4.11
N VAL A 55 15.76 -0.71 -4.13
CA VAL A 55 16.54 0.44 -3.65
C VAL A 55 16.89 0.28 -2.17
N GLY A 56 15.93 -0.15 -1.35
CA GLY A 56 16.11 -0.39 0.08
C GLY A 56 17.19 -1.44 0.36
N HIS A 57 17.16 -2.56 -0.34
CA HIS A 57 18.18 -3.61 -0.21
C HIS A 57 19.56 -3.11 -0.66
N LEU A 58 19.63 -2.39 -1.78
CA LEU A 58 20.87 -1.81 -2.28
C LEU A 58 21.49 -0.82 -1.28
N LYS A 59 20.67 0.04 -0.69
CA LYS A 59 21.13 0.97 0.34
C LYS A 59 21.64 0.26 1.59
N ALA A 60 20.94 -0.79 2.02
CA ALA A 60 21.34 -1.58 3.18
C ALA A 60 22.66 -2.33 2.94
N GLU A 61 22.87 -2.88 1.73
CA GLU A 61 24.12 -3.55 1.34
C GLU A 61 25.34 -2.62 1.37
N HIS A 62 25.14 -1.34 1.06
CA HIS A 62 26.20 -0.36 0.97
C HIS A 62 26.22 0.65 2.14
N ASP A 63 25.48 0.37 3.22
CA ASP A 63 25.36 1.24 4.39
C ASP A 63 24.96 2.69 4.05
N LEU A 64 24.10 2.84 3.04
CA LEU A 64 23.57 4.13 2.64
C LEU A 64 22.37 4.51 3.52
N PRO A 65 22.15 5.81 3.77
CA PRO A 65 21.00 6.26 4.56
C PRO A 65 19.67 5.96 3.84
N ALA A 66 18.64 5.62 4.63
CA ALA A 66 17.30 5.36 4.09
C ALA A 66 16.69 6.60 3.44
N GLY A 67 16.85 7.77 4.03
CA GLY A 67 16.38 9.04 3.49
C GLY A 67 17.41 9.66 2.53
N ASP A 68 16.90 10.37 1.52
CA ASP A 68 17.67 11.15 0.57
C ASP A 68 16.93 12.47 0.30
N PRO A 69 17.21 13.53 1.11
CA PRO A 69 16.46 14.79 1.00
C PRO A 69 16.52 15.46 -0.36
N GLN A 70 17.66 15.38 -1.06
CA GLN A 70 17.79 15.95 -2.41
C GLN A 70 16.91 15.22 -3.41
N ARG A 71 16.89 13.90 -3.34
CA ARG A 71 16.02 13.07 -4.18
C ARG A 71 14.55 13.35 -3.91
N GLU A 72 14.17 13.44 -2.64
CA GLU A 72 12.79 13.72 -2.22
C GLU A 72 12.32 15.09 -2.74
N ALA A 73 13.14 16.12 -2.60
CA ALA A 73 12.83 17.46 -3.12
C ALA A 73 12.68 17.46 -4.65
N ALA A 74 13.54 16.77 -5.36
CA ALA A 74 13.46 16.62 -6.81
C ALA A 74 12.19 15.87 -7.26
N GLN A 75 11.81 14.82 -6.54
CA GLN A 75 10.59 14.07 -6.80
C GLN A 75 9.34 14.93 -6.60
N ILE A 76 9.28 15.69 -5.52
CA ILE A 76 8.15 16.59 -5.23
C ILE A 76 8.03 17.65 -6.31
N ALA A 77 9.13 18.31 -6.70
CA ALA A 77 9.13 19.31 -7.74
C ALA A 77 8.65 18.74 -9.07
N ARG A 78 9.13 17.57 -9.46
CA ARG A 78 8.69 16.87 -10.67
C ARG A 78 7.21 16.53 -10.62
N LEU A 79 6.75 15.99 -9.50
CA LEU A 79 5.35 15.58 -9.36
C LEU A 79 4.39 16.76 -9.44
N ARG A 80 4.77 17.90 -8.89
CA ARG A 80 3.96 19.12 -9.00
C ARG A 80 3.79 19.56 -10.46
N LEU A 81 4.86 19.53 -11.26
CA LEU A 81 4.79 19.85 -12.70
C LEU A 81 3.90 18.85 -13.45
N LEU A 82 4.05 17.56 -13.18
CA LEU A 82 3.21 16.52 -13.77
C LEU A 82 1.73 16.69 -13.38
N ALA A 83 1.46 17.08 -12.14
CA ALA A 83 0.10 17.35 -11.67
C ALA A 83 -0.51 18.54 -12.42
N GLU A 84 0.22 19.62 -12.64
CA GLU A 84 -0.23 20.76 -13.45
C GLU A 84 -0.57 20.34 -14.88
N GLU A 85 0.30 19.58 -15.54
CA GLU A 85 0.05 19.02 -16.88
C GLU A 85 -1.19 18.14 -16.92
N ALA A 86 -1.41 17.34 -15.89
CA ALA A 86 -2.55 16.42 -15.76
C ALA A 86 -3.84 17.11 -15.27
N GLN A 87 -3.81 18.41 -14.98
CA GLN A 87 -4.93 19.14 -14.38
C GLN A 87 -5.36 18.58 -13.02
N LEU A 88 -4.39 18.11 -12.26
CA LEU A 88 -4.56 17.68 -10.87
C LEU A 88 -4.00 18.75 -9.93
N ASP A 89 -4.67 18.99 -8.80
CA ASP A 89 -4.16 19.93 -7.79
C ASP A 89 -2.74 19.53 -7.34
N PRO A 90 -1.73 20.39 -7.57
CA PRO A 90 -0.35 20.11 -7.18
C PRO A 90 -0.16 19.90 -5.68
N GLY A 91 -0.93 20.60 -4.84
CA GLY A 91 -0.90 20.42 -3.39
C GLY A 91 -1.38 19.05 -2.95
N PHE A 92 -2.41 18.51 -3.58
CA PHE A 92 -2.88 17.15 -3.36
C PHE A 92 -1.83 16.12 -3.79
N ALA A 93 -1.26 16.29 -4.97
CA ALA A 93 -0.22 15.40 -5.49
C ALA A 93 1.01 15.37 -4.58
N GLU A 94 1.43 16.51 -4.04
CA GLU A 94 2.53 16.60 -3.06
C GLU A 94 2.23 15.86 -1.77
N LYS A 95 1.03 16.03 -1.19
CA LYS A 95 0.61 15.30 0.01
C LYS A 95 0.62 13.79 -0.22
N PHE A 96 0.14 13.35 -1.36
CA PHE A 96 0.13 11.93 -1.74
C PHE A 96 1.56 11.37 -1.84
N LEU A 97 2.45 12.08 -2.51
CA LEU A 97 3.86 11.65 -2.63
C LEU A 97 4.58 11.65 -1.27
N ASN A 98 4.36 12.65 -0.43
CA ASN A 98 4.94 12.71 0.91
C ASN A 98 4.53 11.50 1.75
N PHE A 99 3.29 11.08 1.68
CA PHE A 99 2.82 9.86 2.33
C PHE A 99 3.58 8.62 1.83
N ILE A 100 3.71 8.47 0.52
CA ILE A 100 4.44 7.34 -0.10
C ILE A 100 5.91 7.34 0.32
N ILE A 101 6.58 8.50 0.28
CA ILE A 101 7.99 8.63 0.68
C ILE A 101 8.19 8.23 2.14
N SER A 102 7.32 8.68 3.03
CA SER A 102 7.38 8.31 4.45
C SER A 102 7.27 6.80 4.67
N GLU A 103 6.34 6.14 3.97
CA GLU A 103 6.19 4.69 4.03
C GLU A 103 7.40 3.95 3.48
N VAL A 104 7.97 4.42 2.36
CA VAL A 104 9.18 3.83 1.76
C VAL A 104 10.38 3.95 2.68
N ILE A 105 10.60 5.11 3.29
CA ILE A 105 11.71 5.33 4.24
C ILE A 105 11.58 4.38 5.43
N ARG A 106 10.37 4.23 5.98
CA ARG A 106 10.12 3.29 7.08
C ARG A 106 10.48 1.85 6.70
N HIS A 107 10.11 1.41 5.49
CA HIS A 107 10.48 0.09 4.98
C HIS A 107 11.99 -0.07 4.78
N HIS A 108 12.67 0.96 4.26
CA HIS A 108 14.13 0.95 4.10
C HIS A 108 14.84 0.85 5.44
N GLN A 109 14.37 1.55 6.46
CA GLN A 109 14.90 1.46 7.83
C GLN A 109 14.75 0.05 8.38
N ALA A 110 13.59 -0.57 8.23
CA ALA A 110 13.35 -1.95 8.65
C ALA A 110 14.29 -2.95 7.96
N ILE A 111 14.52 -2.81 6.65
CA ILE A 111 15.48 -3.63 5.90
C ILE A 111 16.90 -3.44 6.45
N SER A 112 17.32 -2.22 6.70
CA SER A 112 18.64 -1.89 7.24
C SER A 112 18.84 -2.47 8.64
N GLU A 113 17.85 -2.38 9.51
CA GLU A 113 17.89 -2.93 10.87
C GLU A 113 18.02 -4.46 10.85
N ASN A 114 17.31 -5.14 9.97
CA ASN A 114 17.38 -6.59 9.82
C ASN A 114 18.74 -7.09 9.30
N ARG A 115 19.55 -6.22 8.69
CA ARG A 115 20.89 -6.56 8.17
C ARG A 115 22.03 -6.26 9.15
N ARG A 116 21.76 -5.62 10.30
CA ARG A 116 22.81 -5.32 11.29
C ARG A 116 23.35 -6.60 11.93
N PRO A 117 24.70 -6.71 12.14
CA PRO A 117 25.30 -7.83 12.87
C PRO A 117 24.71 -7.88 14.29
N GLY A 118 24.12 -9.00 14.67
CA GLY A 118 23.44 -9.19 15.94
C GLY A 118 21.91 -9.27 15.85
N ALA A 119 21.29 -8.88 14.73
CA ALA A 119 19.88 -9.09 14.49
C ALA A 119 19.54 -10.57 14.17
N ASP A 120 20.53 -11.34 13.72
CA ASP A 120 20.41 -12.76 13.41
C ASP A 120 20.46 -13.70 14.65
N ALA A 121 20.59 -13.16 15.86
CA ALA A 121 20.84 -13.96 17.06
C ALA A 121 19.58 -14.44 17.80
N ALA A 122 18.38 -14.13 17.32
CA ALA A 122 17.16 -14.66 17.91
C ALA A 122 16.16 -15.07 16.82
N PRO A 123 15.98 -16.37 16.56
CA PRO A 123 14.79 -16.80 15.84
C PRO A 123 13.54 -16.37 16.64
N PRO A 124 12.45 -15.98 15.98
CA PRO A 124 11.23 -15.65 16.69
C PRO A 124 10.87 -16.83 17.58
N SER A 125 10.80 -16.59 18.87
CA SER A 125 10.35 -17.58 19.83
C SER A 125 8.90 -17.92 19.50
N VAL A 126 8.70 -19.09 18.93
CA VAL A 126 7.37 -19.67 18.79
C VAL A 126 6.84 -19.84 20.21
N PRO A 127 5.71 -19.24 20.57
CA PRO A 127 5.11 -19.49 21.88
C PRO A 127 4.84 -21.00 22.00
N PRO A 128 5.12 -21.62 23.17
CA PRO A 128 4.86 -23.04 23.36
C PRO A 128 3.38 -23.31 23.11
N ALA A 129 3.11 -24.34 22.32
CA ALA A 129 1.77 -24.82 22.08
C ALA A 129 1.11 -25.10 23.44
N ALA A 130 -0.08 -24.59 23.66
CA ALA A 130 -0.87 -24.86 24.83
C ALA A 130 -1.04 -26.38 24.99
N PRO A 131 -0.91 -26.94 26.22
CA PRO A 131 -1.10 -28.36 26.42
C PRO A 131 -2.55 -28.71 26.08
N THR A 132 -2.69 -29.62 25.14
CA THR A 132 -3.96 -30.29 24.84
C THR A 132 -4.43 -30.98 26.10
N GLY A 133 -5.48 -30.43 26.71
CA GLY A 133 -6.14 -31.06 27.85
C GLY A 133 -6.69 -32.41 27.43
N GLU A 134 -6.07 -33.45 27.95
CA GLU A 134 -6.57 -34.80 27.92
C GLU A 134 -7.79 -34.86 28.84
N GLN A 135 -8.97 -34.88 28.23
CA GLN A 135 -10.18 -35.19 28.96
C GLN A 135 -10.20 -36.70 29.18
N SER A 136 -9.76 -37.09 30.37
CA SER A 136 -9.97 -38.45 30.89
C SER A 136 -11.46 -38.63 31.14
N SER A 137 -12.08 -39.44 30.30
CA SER A 137 -13.39 -40.02 30.56
C SER A 137 -13.25 -41.05 31.67
N ARG A 138 -13.94 -40.86 32.78
CA ARG A 138 -14.27 -41.93 33.72
C ARG A 138 -15.69 -41.75 34.27
N GLY A 139 -16.46 -42.81 34.12
CA GLY A 139 -17.58 -43.12 34.95
C GLY A 139 -18.88 -43.30 34.26
#